data_3bb831f1700be3c476b01a10c0e1650a
#
_entry.id   3bb831f1700be3c476b01a10c0e1650a
#
_cell.length_a   1.000
_cell.length_b   1.000
_cell.length_c   1.000
_cell.angle_alpha   90.00
_cell.angle_beta   90.00
_cell.angle_gamma   90.00
#
_symmetry.space_group_name_H-M   'P 1'
#
loop_
_entity.id
_entity.type
_entity.pdbx_description
1 polymer ?
#
loop_
_entity_poly.entity_id
_entity_poly.type
_entity_poly.pdbx_seq_one_letter_code
_entity_poly.pdbx_strand_id
1 'polypeptide(L)'
;MHKRTLIQAAVGAALLSAGSLAFAQAAPFKIGLILPMTGQQATTGRQIEAAAKLWMAQNGDTVAGRKVQLIVKDDTSLPDVTRRLAQELVVNEKVDVLAGMGITPSAMATAPIATQSKTPLVVMAAATSSITEASPFIVRSSFTLPQVSVALADWAPKNGIKSVVTLVSDYGPGIDAEKYFRERFQFNGGKVPESLRVPLRNPDFAPFLQKVRDLKPDALFVFVPSGAGAAVMKQFGERGMDKAGIKLIATGDVTDDDQLNDMGDVALGVVTSHHYSAAHPSPANKKFVEAFEKANNKLRPNFMAVGGYDGMRLIYDALKKTGGKGGGEALVNAMKGEVFESPRGPVFIDAQTRDIVQNVYLRKVEKKDGQLWNVEFDVIKDVKDPGKTRK
;
A
#
# COMPACT_ATOMS: atom_id res chain seq x y z
N MET A 1 -5.79 -49.42 69.23
CA MET A 1 -5.73 -48.05 68.86
C MET A 1 -4.84 -47.82 67.60
N HIS A 2 -4.99 -48.53 66.45
CA HIS A 2 -4.11 -48.34 65.27
C HIS A 2 -4.81 -48.35 63.92
N LYS A 3 -6.15 -48.24 63.87
CA LYS A 3 -6.90 -48.24 62.58
C LYS A 3 -7.53 -46.90 62.14
N ARG A 4 -7.42 -45.85 62.97
CA ARG A 4 -8.00 -44.50 62.64
C ARG A 4 -6.99 -43.52 62.05
N THR A 5 -5.69 -43.77 62.11
CA THR A 5 -4.64 -42.86 61.67
C THR A 5 -4.24 -43.05 60.18
N LEU A 6 -4.62 -44.19 59.55
CA LEU A 6 -4.30 -44.47 58.13
C LEU A 6 -5.30 -43.91 57.14
N ILE A 7 -6.50 -43.54 57.56
CA ILE A 7 -7.53 -42.99 56.64
C ILE A 7 -7.38 -41.49 56.45
N GLN A 8 -6.78 -40.77 57.37
CA GLN A 8 -6.56 -39.32 57.24
C GLN A 8 -5.34 -38.96 56.39
N ALA A 9 -4.37 -39.86 56.21
CA ALA A 9 -3.22 -39.63 55.31
C ALA A 9 -3.55 -39.83 53.84
N ALA A 10 -4.57 -40.61 53.49
CA ALA A 10 -4.97 -40.87 52.10
C ALA A 10 -5.86 -39.77 51.49
N VAL A 11 -6.55 -38.94 52.29
CA VAL A 11 -7.40 -37.82 51.83
C VAL A 11 -6.57 -36.56 51.59
N GLY A 12 -5.43 -36.40 52.31
CA GLY A 12 -4.53 -35.27 52.13
C GLY A 12 -3.66 -35.33 50.86
N ALA A 13 -3.39 -36.51 50.31
CA ALA A 13 -2.58 -36.65 49.09
C ALA A 13 -3.39 -36.49 47.80
N ALA A 14 -4.72 -36.62 47.83
CA ALA A 14 -5.60 -36.47 46.65
C ALA A 14 -5.96 -35.00 46.35
N LEU A 15 -5.72 -34.06 47.28
CA LEU A 15 -6.01 -32.64 47.08
C LEU A 15 -4.81 -31.80 46.61
N LEU A 16 -3.61 -32.40 46.49
CA LEU A 16 -2.40 -31.72 46.00
C LEU A 16 -2.08 -32.02 44.52
N SER A 17 -2.89 -32.86 43.85
CA SER A 17 -2.75 -33.17 42.41
C SER A 17 -3.75 -32.40 41.52
N ALA A 18 -4.42 -31.35 42.04
CA ALA A 18 -5.01 -30.31 41.21
C ALA A 18 -3.86 -29.46 40.63
N GLY A 19 -2.99 -30.14 39.87
CA GLY A 19 -1.93 -29.54 39.11
C GLY A 19 -2.54 -28.46 38.24
N SER A 20 -2.07 -27.24 38.44
CA SER A 20 -2.26 -26.11 37.55
C SER A 20 -2.06 -26.62 36.13
N LEU A 21 -3.15 -26.83 35.40
CA LEU A 21 -3.13 -26.79 33.95
C LEU A 21 -2.72 -25.34 33.60
N ALA A 22 -1.42 -25.10 33.72
CA ALA A 22 -0.82 -23.94 33.11
C ALA A 22 -1.17 -24.11 31.61
N PHE A 23 -2.24 -23.44 31.17
CA PHE A 23 -2.47 -23.26 29.73
C PHE A 23 -1.17 -22.62 29.22
N ALA A 24 -0.33 -23.44 28.59
CA ALA A 24 0.85 -22.92 27.94
C ALA A 24 0.35 -21.88 26.93
N GLN A 25 0.55 -20.60 27.28
CA GLN A 25 0.14 -19.50 26.43
C GLN A 25 0.81 -19.72 25.07
N ALA A 26 0.02 -19.85 24.02
CA ALA A 26 0.56 -20.05 22.68
C ALA A 26 1.59 -18.96 22.38
N ALA A 27 2.71 -19.33 21.74
CA ALA A 27 3.75 -18.37 21.37
C ALA A 27 3.14 -17.20 20.56
N PRO A 28 3.60 -15.96 20.77
CA PRO A 28 3.04 -14.81 20.10
C PRO A 28 3.15 -14.96 18.57
N PHE A 29 2.17 -14.43 17.86
CA PHE A 29 2.20 -14.29 16.41
C PHE A 29 2.94 -13.01 16.06
N LYS A 30 4.09 -13.12 15.40
CA LYS A 30 4.97 -12.00 15.13
C LYS A 30 4.84 -11.52 13.69
N ILE A 31 4.60 -10.21 13.52
CA ILE A 31 4.57 -9.53 12.22
C ILE A 31 5.80 -8.64 12.12
N GLY A 32 6.70 -8.91 11.17
CA GLY A 32 7.84 -8.07 10.86
C GLY A 32 7.47 -7.03 9.82
N LEU A 33 7.31 -5.76 10.21
CA LEU A 33 6.90 -4.65 9.37
C LEU A 33 8.13 -3.84 8.97
N ILE A 34 8.56 -3.95 7.70
CA ILE A 34 9.70 -3.22 7.16
C ILE A 34 9.21 -2.06 6.31
N LEU A 35 9.58 -0.84 6.69
CA LEU A 35 9.06 0.40 6.14
C LEU A 35 10.17 1.45 5.98
N PRO A 36 10.04 2.37 5.02
CA PRO A 36 10.88 3.56 4.95
C PRO A 36 10.41 4.60 5.98
N MET A 37 10.96 4.55 7.20
CA MET A 37 10.56 5.48 8.27
C MET A 37 11.33 6.80 8.23
N THR A 38 12.44 6.83 7.50
CA THR A 38 13.30 8.00 7.31
C THR A 38 13.57 8.27 5.83
N GLY A 39 14.03 9.51 5.51
CA GLY A 39 14.34 9.93 4.14
C GLY A 39 13.12 10.36 3.33
N GLN A 40 13.27 10.42 2.00
CA GLN A 40 12.28 10.96 1.05
C GLN A 40 10.93 10.22 1.09
N GLN A 41 10.93 8.92 1.43
CA GLN A 41 9.75 8.09 1.48
C GLN A 41 9.18 7.92 2.91
N ALA A 42 9.61 8.75 3.87
CA ALA A 42 9.21 8.63 5.28
C ALA A 42 7.70 8.74 5.49
N THR A 43 6.98 9.51 4.68
CA THR A 43 5.51 9.61 4.77
C THR A 43 4.85 8.25 4.48
N THR A 44 5.33 7.49 3.49
CA THR A 44 4.85 6.12 3.21
C THR A 44 4.95 5.23 4.45
N GLY A 45 6.12 5.22 5.11
CA GLY A 45 6.34 4.41 6.32
C GLY A 45 5.43 4.82 7.47
N ARG A 46 5.36 6.11 7.76
CA ARG A 46 4.51 6.65 8.84
C ARG A 46 3.03 6.33 8.65
N GLN A 47 2.51 6.49 7.44
CA GLN A 47 1.11 6.22 7.10
C GLN A 47 0.76 4.73 7.31
N ILE A 48 1.62 3.82 6.83
CA ILE A 48 1.40 2.37 6.99
C ILE A 48 1.49 1.96 8.45
N GLU A 49 2.52 2.42 9.19
CA GLU A 49 2.69 2.11 10.61
C GLU A 49 1.49 2.60 11.45
N ALA A 50 1.07 3.84 11.22
CA ALA A 50 -0.07 4.44 11.91
C ALA A 50 -1.36 3.63 11.68
N ALA A 51 -1.60 3.21 10.43
CA ALA A 51 -2.76 2.39 10.07
C ALA A 51 -2.69 0.97 10.66
N ALA A 52 -1.51 0.35 10.68
CA ALA A 52 -1.30 -0.96 11.30
C ALA A 52 -1.59 -0.91 12.81
N LYS A 53 -1.09 0.12 13.50
CA LYS A 53 -1.38 0.34 14.92
C LYS A 53 -2.86 0.65 15.18
N LEU A 54 -3.50 1.43 14.30
CA LEU A 54 -4.94 1.70 14.39
C LEU A 54 -5.76 0.42 14.26
N TRP A 55 -5.42 -0.46 13.28
CA TRP A 55 -6.08 -1.76 13.15
C TRP A 55 -5.99 -2.58 14.43
N MET A 56 -4.79 -2.69 15.02
CA MET A 56 -4.56 -3.42 16.26
C MET A 56 -5.36 -2.82 17.41
N ALA A 57 -5.40 -1.49 17.56
CA ALA A 57 -6.18 -0.81 18.59
C ALA A 57 -7.68 -1.07 18.49
N GLN A 58 -8.21 -1.18 17.27
CA GLN A 58 -9.63 -1.42 16.99
C GLN A 58 -10.05 -2.88 17.11
N ASN A 59 -9.15 -3.83 16.79
CA ASN A 59 -9.45 -5.26 16.68
C ASN A 59 -8.77 -6.12 17.75
N GLY A 60 -8.03 -5.48 18.68
CA GLY A 60 -7.30 -6.16 19.74
C GLY A 60 -5.97 -6.74 19.27
N ASP A 61 -5.15 -7.11 20.24
CA ASP A 61 -3.82 -7.70 20.06
C ASP A 61 -3.81 -9.23 20.23
N THR A 62 -4.97 -9.86 20.35
CA THR A 62 -5.08 -11.31 20.51
C THR A 62 -6.04 -11.88 19.46
N VAL A 63 -5.51 -12.76 18.59
CA VAL A 63 -6.23 -13.34 17.46
C VAL A 63 -6.11 -14.85 17.50
N ALA A 64 -7.23 -15.57 17.47
CA ALA A 64 -7.28 -17.02 17.54
C ALA A 64 -6.41 -17.62 18.68
N GLY A 65 -6.43 -16.98 19.84
CA GLY A 65 -5.69 -17.38 21.03
C GLY A 65 -4.19 -17.06 21.05
N ARG A 66 -3.68 -16.39 20.02
CA ARG A 66 -2.28 -15.92 19.97
C ARG A 66 -2.20 -14.41 20.13
N LYS A 67 -1.27 -13.93 20.96
CA LYS A 67 -0.97 -12.50 21.06
C LYS A 67 -0.20 -12.06 19.83
N VAL A 68 -0.69 -11.02 19.14
CA VAL A 68 -0.03 -10.44 17.96
C VAL A 68 1.02 -9.43 18.40
N GLN A 69 2.24 -9.58 17.92
CA GLN A 69 3.36 -8.67 18.15
C GLN A 69 3.79 -8.04 16.83
N LEU A 70 3.79 -6.71 16.76
CA LEU A 70 4.26 -5.93 15.62
C LEU A 70 5.70 -5.47 15.86
N ILE A 71 6.62 -5.85 14.99
CA ILE A 71 8.04 -5.46 15.03
C ILE A 71 8.31 -4.57 13.84
N VAL A 72 8.51 -3.27 14.08
CA VAL A 72 8.74 -2.27 13.02
C VAL A 72 10.24 -2.05 12.83
N LYS A 73 10.67 -2.04 11.57
CA LYS A 73 12.07 -1.79 11.16
C LYS A 73 12.11 -0.74 10.07
N ASP A 74 13.07 0.20 10.18
CA ASP A 74 13.33 1.22 9.16
C ASP A 74 14.35 0.72 8.13
N ASP A 75 13.94 0.63 6.85
CA ASP A 75 14.84 0.24 5.77
C ASP A 75 15.46 1.44 5.03
N THR A 76 15.10 2.65 5.41
CA THR A 76 15.59 3.89 4.78
C THR A 76 15.44 3.94 3.25
N SER A 77 14.52 3.15 2.69
CA SER A 77 14.35 2.92 1.24
C SER A 77 15.59 2.33 0.55
N LEU A 78 16.42 1.56 1.28
CA LEU A 78 17.62 0.92 0.75
C LEU A 78 17.41 -0.60 0.64
N PRO A 79 17.40 -1.18 -0.58
CA PRO A 79 17.13 -2.60 -0.79
C PRO A 79 18.05 -3.55 -0.03
N ASP A 80 19.33 -3.19 0.12
CA ASP A 80 20.29 -3.98 0.89
C ASP A 80 20.01 -3.97 2.39
N VAL A 81 19.56 -2.82 2.93
CA VAL A 81 19.08 -2.71 4.31
C VAL A 81 17.82 -3.53 4.49
N THR A 82 16.85 -3.40 3.56
CA THR A 82 15.61 -4.21 3.58
C THR A 82 15.93 -5.70 3.62
N ARG A 83 16.82 -6.18 2.76
CA ARG A 83 17.22 -7.59 2.71
C ARG A 83 17.80 -8.06 4.03
N ARG A 84 18.73 -7.31 4.62
CA ARG A 84 19.34 -7.63 5.91
C ARG A 84 18.31 -7.67 7.03
N LEU A 85 17.41 -6.70 7.09
CA LEU A 85 16.32 -6.65 8.08
C LEU A 85 15.33 -7.81 7.92
N ALA A 86 14.99 -8.18 6.69
CA ALA A 86 14.14 -9.33 6.42
C ALA A 86 14.77 -10.63 6.90
N GLN A 87 16.08 -10.83 6.67
CA GLN A 87 16.82 -11.99 7.19
C GLN A 87 16.85 -12.00 8.73
N GLU A 88 17.12 -10.87 9.37
CA GLU A 88 17.11 -10.72 10.83
C GLU A 88 15.74 -11.10 11.41
N LEU A 89 14.64 -10.56 10.84
CA LEU A 89 13.29 -10.84 11.29
C LEU A 89 12.91 -12.32 11.15
N VAL A 90 13.30 -12.97 10.05
CA VAL A 90 13.00 -14.37 9.82
C VAL A 90 13.86 -15.30 10.69
N VAL A 91 15.16 -15.06 10.77
CA VAL A 91 16.11 -15.99 11.42
C VAL A 91 16.15 -15.77 12.93
N ASN A 92 16.30 -14.51 13.37
CA ASN A 92 16.52 -14.20 14.78
C ASN A 92 15.19 -13.99 15.51
N GLU A 93 14.28 -13.18 14.95
CA GLU A 93 12.99 -12.87 15.56
C GLU A 93 11.94 -13.94 15.31
N LYS A 94 12.14 -14.79 14.30
CA LYS A 94 11.22 -15.87 13.89
C LYS A 94 9.81 -15.35 13.66
N VAL A 95 9.70 -14.30 12.84
CA VAL A 95 8.39 -13.74 12.49
C VAL A 95 7.54 -14.73 11.69
N ASP A 96 6.23 -14.75 11.96
CA ASP A 96 5.26 -15.57 11.23
C ASP A 96 4.93 -14.95 9.85
N VAL A 97 5.01 -13.62 9.72
CA VAL A 97 4.72 -12.85 8.50
C VAL A 97 5.67 -11.68 8.37
N LEU A 98 6.18 -11.43 7.17
CA LEU A 98 6.79 -10.17 6.75
C LEU A 98 5.73 -9.26 6.12
N ALA A 99 5.80 -7.96 6.34
CA ALA A 99 4.84 -7.00 5.80
C ALA A 99 5.50 -5.64 5.50
N GLY A 100 4.78 -4.79 4.76
CA GLY A 100 5.22 -3.42 4.46
C GLY A 100 5.71 -3.25 3.03
N MET A 101 7.00 -3.03 2.82
CA MET A 101 7.65 -2.81 1.53
C MET A 101 7.17 -1.52 0.85
N GLY A 102 7.78 -0.41 1.22
CA GLY A 102 7.42 0.93 0.73
C GLY A 102 7.70 1.14 -0.76
N ILE A 103 8.74 0.52 -1.30
CA ILE A 103 9.15 0.63 -2.71
C ILE A 103 9.42 -0.74 -3.33
N THR A 104 9.32 -0.82 -4.65
CA THR A 104 9.55 -2.06 -5.41
C THR A 104 10.93 -2.68 -5.18
N PRO A 105 12.05 -1.94 -5.20
CA PRO A 105 13.36 -2.53 -4.92
C PRO A 105 13.44 -3.24 -3.57
N SER A 106 12.79 -2.71 -2.52
CA SER A 106 12.68 -3.35 -1.20
C SER A 106 11.89 -4.67 -1.26
N ALA A 107 10.74 -4.68 -1.94
CA ALA A 107 9.92 -5.88 -2.13
C ALA A 107 10.69 -6.98 -2.89
N MET A 108 11.38 -6.61 -3.97
CA MET A 108 12.18 -7.54 -4.78
C MET A 108 13.39 -8.10 -4.01
N ALA A 109 14.02 -7.29 -3.16
CA ALA A 109 15.13 -7.75 -2.29
C ALA A 109 14.65 -8.74 -1.21
N THR A 110 13.39 -8.66 -0.79
CA THR A 110 12.78 -9.54 0.21
C THR A 110 12.21 -10.83 -0.39
N ALA A 111 11.82 -10.83 -1.65
CA ALA A 111 11.16 -11.96 -2.32
C ALA A 111 11.93 -13.31 -2.21
N PRO A 112 13.28 -13.37 -2.42
CA PRO A 112 14.04 -14.61 -2.23
C PRO A 112 14.00 -15.12 -0.79
N ILE A 113 14.01 -14.21 0.20
CA ILE A 113 13.95 -14.57 1.62
C ILE A 113 12.58 -15.18 1.94
N ALA A 114 11.49 -14.55 1.50
CA ALA A 114 10.14 -15.07 1.64
C ALA A 114 10.00 -16.49 1.06
N THR A 115 10.59 -16.72 -0.13
CA THR A 115 10.58 -18.04 -0.79
C THR A 115 11.38 -19.09 0.00
N GLN A 116 12.61 -18.76 0.39
CA GLN A 116 13.51 -19.72 1.06
C GLN A 116 13.03 -20.11 2.45
N SER A 117 12.52 -19.12 3.21
CA SER A 117 12.00 -19.33 4.56
C SER A 117 10.54 -19.80 4.60
N LYS A 118 9.85 -19.77 3.45
CA LYS A 118 8.40 -19.99 3.35
C LYS A 118 7.60 -19.04 4.24
N THR A 119 8.10 -17.81 4.46
CA THR A 119 7.44 -16.80 5.27
C THR A 119 6.58 -15.92 4.36
N PRO A 120 5.27 -15.77 4.63
CA PRO A 120 4.41 -14.86 3.86
C PRO A 120 4.94 -13.44 3.87
N LEU A 121 4.80 -12.74 2.75
CA LEU A 121 5.12 -11.32 2.60
C LEU A 121 3.87 -10.58 2.11
N VAL A 122 3.30 -9.72 2.97
CA VAL A 122 2.18 -8.85 2.61
C VAL A 122 2.71 -7.49 2.16
N VAL A 123 2.61 -7.22 0.86
CA VAL A 123 3.08 -5.96 0.25
C VAL A 123 1.99 -4.90 0.38
N MET A 124 2.27 -3.86 1.17
CA MET A 124 1.31 -2.82 1.57
C MET A 124 1.45 -1.50 0.78
N ALA A 125 2.52 -1.36 -0.03
CA ALA A 125 2.77 -0.13 -0.80
C ALA A 125 3.34 -0.39 -2.20
N ALA A 126 4.46 -1.12 -2.31
CA ALA A 126 5.19 -1.33 -3.57
C ALA A 126 4.28 -1.82 -4.71
N ALA A 127 4.30 -1.12 -5.87
CA ALA A 127 3.23 -1.16 -6.86
C ALA A 127 3.62 -1.67 -8.27
N THR A 128 4.82 -2.22 -8.47
CA THR A 128 5.18 -2.89 -9.75
C THR A 128 4.40 -4.19 -9.92
N SER A 129 3.84 -4.43 -11.10
CA SER A 129 3.01 -5.60 -11.41
C SER A 129 3.69 -6.93 -11.07
N SER A 130 4.97 -7.10 -11.44
CA SER A 130 5.70 -8.38 -11.31
C SER A 130 6.02 -8.82 -9.87
N ILE A 131 5.78 -8.00 -8.85
CA ILE A 131 6.20 -8.30 -7.47
C ILE A 131 5.63 -9.63 -6.96
N THR A 132 4.34 -9.91 -7.15
CA THR A 132 3.75 -11.15 -6.64
C THR A 132 4.21 -12.39 -7.42
N GLU A 133 4.80 -12.22 -8.61
CA GLU A 133 5.41 -13.31 -9.39
C GLU A 133 6.82 -13.68 -8.87
N ALA A 134 7.50 -12.75 -8.16
CA ALA A 134 8.84 -12.97 -7.64
C ALA A 134 8.91 -14.01 -6.51
N SER A 135 7.78 -14.31 -5.86
CA SER A 135 7.68 -15.37 -4.84
C SER A 135 6.24 -15.88 -4.72
N PRO A 136 6.03 -17.20 -4.54
CA PRO A 136 4.70 -17.74 -4.26
C PRO A 136 4.17 -17.35 -2.88
N PHE A 137 5.02 -16.78 -2.01
CA PHE A 137 4.68 -16.35 -0.66
C PHE A 137 4.28 -14.86 -0.59
N ILE A 138 4.26 -14.13 -1.71
CA ILE A 138 3.86 -12.72 -1.73
C ILE A 138 2.36 -12.59 -2.00
N VAL A 139 1.69 -11.77 -1.17
CA VAL A 139 0.32 -11.30 -1.35
C VAL A 139 0.34 -9.76 -1.29
N ARG A 140 -0.46 -9.08 -2.11
CA ARG A 140 -0.50 -7.61 -2.14
C ARG A 140 -1.85 -7.09 -1.64
N SER A 141 -1.80 -6.16 -0.69
CA SER A 141 -2.97 -5.41 -0.18
C SER A 141 -3.03 -3.96 -0.70
N SER A 142 -2.02 -3.52 -1.48
CA SER A 142 -1.94 -2.14 -1.97
C SER A 142 -2.62 -1.95 -3.34
N PHE A 143 -1.87 -1.81 -4.41
CA PHE A 143 -2.34 -1.60 -5.79
C PHE A 143 -1.22 -1.91 -6.78
N THR A 144 -1.51 -1.78 -8.10
CA THR A 144 -0.48 -1.79 -9.14
C THR A 144 -0.57 -0.53 -10.01
N LEU A 145 0.56 -0.06 -10.50
CA LEU A 145 0.59 1.10 -11.42
C LEU A 145 -0.19 0.85 -12.71
N PRO A 146 -0.20 -0.37 -13.30
CA PRO A 146 -1.06 -0.65 -14.44
C PRO A 146 -2.55 -0.39 -14.18
N GLN A 147 -3.08 -0.75 -12.99
CA GLN A 147 -4.50 -0.51 -12.65
C GLN A 147 -4.88 0.97 -12.81
N VAL A 148 -4.10 1.85 -12.21
CA VAL A 148 -4.41 3.29 -12.21
C VAL A 148 -4.01 3.99 -13.52
N SER A 149 -2.92 3.57 -14.15
CA SER A 149 -2.45 4.18 -15.40
C SER A 149 -3.40 3.91 -16.58
N VAL A 150 -3.92 2.68 -16.70
CA VAL A 150 -4.89 2.32 -17.74
C VAL A 150 -6.20 3.09 -17.58
N ALA A 151 -6.70 3.24 -16.35
CA ALA A 151 -7.91 4.00 -16.07
C ALA A 151 -7.82 5.45 -16.58
N LEU A 152 -6.69 6.12 -16.31
CA LEU A 152 -6.47 7.48 -16.76
C LEU A 152 -6.25 7.58 -18.27
N ALA A 153 -5.57 6.59 -18.87
CA ALA A 153 -5.37 6.51 -20.32
C ALA A 153 -6.68 6.28 -21.10
N ASP A 154 -7.67 5.67 -20.48
CA ASP A 154 -9.02 5.51 -21.05
C ASP A 154 -9.87 6.79 -20.92
N TRP A 155 -9.65 7.54 -19.85
CA TRP A 155 -10.36 8.79 -19.60
C TRP A 155 -9.87 9.94 -20.48
N ALA A 156 -8.56 10.07 -20.65
CA ALA A 156 -7.94 11.24 -21.26
C ALA A 156 -8.44 11.57 -22.70
N PRO A 157 -8.52 10.60 -23.66
CA PRO A 157 -9.01 10.90 -25.00
C PRO A 157 -10.48 11.30 -25.03
N LYS A 158 -11.31 10.73 -24.16
CA LYS A 158 -12.73 11.06 -24.02
C LYS A 158 -12.95 12.50 -23.54
N ASN A 159 -11.93 13.08 -22.90
CA ASN A 159 -11.94 14.46 -22.38
C ASN A 159 -11.08 15.43 -23.22
N GLY A 160 -10.91 15.13 -24.51
CA GLY A 160 -10.28 16.00 -25.50
C GLY A 160 -8.76 16.05 -25.44
N ILE A 161 -8.09 15.18 -24.70
CA ILE A 161 -6.64 15.09 -24.63
C ILE A 161 -6.17 14.15 -25.74
N LYS A 162 -5.46 14.67 -26.72
CA LYS A 162 -5.01 13.93 -27.92
C LYS A 162 -3.50 13.68 -27.94
N SER A 163 -2.74 14.53 -27.26
CA SER A 163 -1.27 14.47 -27.20
C SER A 163 -0.81 14.56 -25.75
N VAL A 164 -0.01 13.59 -25.28
CA VAL A 164 0.50 13.51 -23.91
C VAL A 164 2.00 13.24 -23.94
N VAL A 165 2.78 14.02 -23.19
CA VAL A 165 4.15 13.64 -22.81
C VAL A 165 4.07 12.92 -21.48
N THR A 166 4.82 11.82 -21.31
CA THR A 166 4.93 11.13 -20.02
C THR A 166 6.19 11.55 -19.28
N LEU A 167 6.10 11.75 -17.97
CA LEU A 167 7.21 12.05 -17.06
C LEU A 167 7.09 11.15 -15.84
N VAL A 168 8.01 10.20 -15.69
CA VAL A 168 7.95 9.21 -14.61
C VAL A 168 9.29 9.05 -13.91
N SER A 169 9.28 8.65 -12.64
CA SER A 169 10.51 8.25 -11.94
C SER A 169 11.09 6.97 -12.54
N ASP A 170 12.42 6.94 -12.77
CA ASP A 170 13.12 5.85 -13.45
C ASP A 170 13.36 4.66 -12.51
N TYR A 171 12.32 3.89 -12.25
CA TYR A 171 12.35 2.62 -11.52
C TYR A 171 11.11 1.79 -11.84
N GLY A 172 11.00 0.56 -11.31
CA GLY A 172 9.94 -0.39 -11.68
C GLY A 172 8.54 0.18 -11.80
N PRO A 173 7.96 0.85 -10.76
CA PRO A 173 6.64 1.46 -10.86
C PRO A 173 6.53 2.53 -11.96
N GLY A 174 7.55 3.38 -12.14
CA GLY A 174 7.52 4.40 -13.18
C GLY A 174 7.53 3.79 -14.59
N ILE A 175 8.32 2.74 -14.78
CA ILE A 175 8.34 1.98 -16.04
C ILE A 175 6.96 1.36 -16.33
N ASP A 176 6.31 0.79 -15.32
CA ASP A 176 4.96 0.26 -15.47
C ASP A 176 3.96 1.37 -15.78
N ALA A 177 3.98 2.49 -15.04
CA ALA A 177 3.08 3.62 -15.28
C ALA A 177 3.21 4.16 -16.69
N GLU A 178 4.44 4.43 -17.15
CA GLU A 178 4.72 4.89 -18.53
C GLU A 178 4.21 3.90 -19.56
N LYS A 179 4.59 2.62 -19.43
CA LYS A 179 4.25 1.58 -20.38
C LYS A 179 2.74 1.43 -20.56
N TYR A 180 2.03 1.21 -19.43
CA TYR A 180 0.60 0.89 -19.48
C TYR A 180 -0.25 2.11 -19.84
N PHE A 181 0.15 3.32 -19.40
CA PHE A 181 -0.49 4.55 -19.86
C PHE A 181 -0.29 4.75 -21.36
N ARG A 182 0.96 4.71 -21.84
CA ARG A 182 1.29 4.95 -23.26
C ARG A 182 0.60 3.96 -24.18
N GLU A 183 0.72 2.65 -23.92
CA GLU A 183 0.12 1.62 -24.75
C GLU A 183 -1.41 1.77 -24.84
N ARG A 184 -2.06 2.02 -23.69
CA ARG A 184 -3.51 2.17 -23.65
C ARG A 184 -3.97 3.48 -24.28
N PHE A 185 -3.27 4.58 -24.05
CA PHE A 185 -3.59 5.87 -24.64
C PHE A 185 -3.43 5.87 -26.15
N GLN A 186 -2.38 5.24 -26.68
CA GLN A 186 -2.16 5.06 -28.12
C GLN A 186 -3.21 4.12 -28.74
N PHE A 187 -3.57 3.04 -28.06
CA PHE A 187 -4.67 2.17 -28.47
C PHE A 187 -5.99 2.95 -28.63
N ASN A 188 -6.24 3.92 -27.80
CA ASN A 188 -7.40 4.81 -27.86
C ASN A 188 -7.23 5.99 -28.83
N GLY A 189 -6.22 5.97 -29.71
CA GLY A 189 -5.98 6.98 -30.74
C GLY A 189 -5.18 8.21 -30.29
N GLY A 190 -4.69 8.23 -29.04
CA GLY A 190 -3.83 9.30 -28.53
C GLY A 190 -2.39 9.23 -29.05
N LYS A 191 -1.66 10.35 -28.95
CA LYS A 191 -0.24 10.45 -29.36
C LYS A 191 0.63 10.69 -28.13
N VAL A 192 1.74 9.95 -28.01
CA VAL A 192 2.77 10.17 -27.01
C VAL A 192 4.08 10.54 -27.72
N PRO A 193 4.31 11.85 -27.97
CA PRO A 193 5.49 12.31 -28.73
C PRO A 193 6.80 12.06 -27.99
N GLU A 194 6.77 12.01 -26.63
CA GLU A 194 7.97 11.81 -25.84
C GLU A 194 7.63 11.10 -24.51
N SER A 195 8.57 10.29 -24.02
CA SER A 195 8.53 9.66 -22.69
C SER A 195 9.80 10.04 -21.96
N LEU A 196 9.65 10.72 -20.82
CA LEU A 196 10.72 11.28 -20.02
C LEU A 196 10.84 10.53 -18.69
N ARG A 197 12.06 10.28 -18.26
CA ARG A 197 12.33 9.61 -16.98
C ARG A 197 13.27 10.43 -16.13
N VAL A 198 12.90 10.64 -14.87
CA VAL A 198 13.70 11.37 -13.88
C VAL A 198 14.28 10.40 -12.86
N PRO A 199 15.45 10.71 -12.29
CA PRO A 199 16.02 9.92 -11.21
C PRO A 199 15.04 9.77 -10.04
N LEU A 200 15.02 8.59 -9.40
CA LEU A 200 14.17 8.34 -8.23
C LEU A 200 14.55 9.21 -7.03
N ARG A 201 15.85 9.50 -6.88
CA ARG A 201 16.39 10.27 -5.75
C ARG A 201 16.74 11.69 -6.17
N ASN A 202 16.30 12.67 -5.36
CA ASN A 202 16.58 14.09 -5.56
C ASN A 202 16.30 14.56 -7.01
N PRO A 203 15.10 14.29 -7.56
CA PRO A 203 14.81 14.65 -8.95
C PRO A 203 14.80 16.17 -9.13
N ASP A 204 15.50 16.64 -10.16
CA ASP A 204 15.30 17.99 -10.72
C ASP A 204 14.36 17.89 -11.92
N PHE A 205 13.17 18.43 -11.79
CA PHE A 205 12.15 18.39 -12.85
C PHE A 205 12.32 19.50 -13.90
N ALA A 206 13.12 20.52 -13.60
CA ALA A 206 13.24 21.74 -14.40
C ALA A 206 13.60 21.48 -15.87
N PRO A 207 14.65 20.69 -16.21
CA PRO A 207 15.01 20.46 -17.61
C PRO A 207 13.95 19.63 -18.36
N PHE A 208 13.28 18.71 -17.67
CA PHE A 208 12.23 17.88 -18.23
C PHE A 208 10.96 18.71 -18.53
N LEU A 209 10.54 19.56 -17.61
CA LEU A 209 9.39 20.45 -17.80
C LEU A 209 9.64 21.47 -18.91
N GLN A 210 10.89 21.96 -19.07
CA GLN A 210 11.22 22.79 -20.22
C GLN A 210 11.00 22.04 -21.55
N LYS A 211 11.46 20.81 -21.65
CA LYS A 211 11.23 19.96 -22.84
C LYS A 211 9.74 19.72 -23.10
N VAL A 212 8.96 19.48 -22.08
CA VAL A 212 7.49 19.35 -22.20
C VAL A 212 6.89 20.64 -22.77
N ARG A 213 7.30 21.80 -22.27
CA ARG A 213 6.82 23.10 -22.75
C ARG A 213 7.13 23.33 -24.22
N ASP A 214 8.32 22.93 -24.68
CA ASP A 214 8.75 23.06 -26.07
C ASP A 214 7.94 22.16 -27.02
N LEU A 215 7.55 20.97 -26.55
CA LEU A 215 6.72 20.00 -27.28
C LEU A 215 5.24 20.37 -27.35
N LYS A 216 4.74 21.23 -26.46
CA LYS A 216 3.35 21.74 -26.40
C LYS A 216 2.30 20.62 -26.49
N PRO A 217 2.35 19.57 -25.64
CA PRO A 217 1.29 18.57 -25.60
C PRO A 217 -0.01 19.13 -25.00
N ASP A 218 -1.13 18.44 -25.18
CA ASP A 218 -2.38 18.79 -24.49
C ASP A 218 -2.28 18.54 -22.97
N ALA A 219 -1.50 17.51 -22.58
CA ALA A 219 -1.28 17.20 -21.19
C ALA A 219 0.10 16.60 -20.93
N LEU A 220 0.53 16.71 -19.67
CA LEU A 220 1.66 16.00 -19.08
C LEU A 220 1.10 14.89 -18.16
N PHE A 221 1.40 13.62 -18.46
CA PHE A 221 1.15 12.51 -17.54
C PHE A 221 2.33 12.33 -16.60
N VAL A 222 2.08 12.33 -15.29
CA VAL A 222 3.13 12.22 -14.28
C VAL A 222 2.91 11.01 -13.38
N PHE A 223 3.98 10.24 -13.16
CA PHE A 223 4.13 9.38 -12.00
C PHE A 223 5.44 9.67 -11.28
N VAL A 224 5.34 10.10 -10.05
CA VAL A 224 6.45 10.14 -9.08
C VAL A 224 5.93 9.60 -7.74
N PRO A 225 6.77 8.95 -6.91
CA PRO A 225 6.30 8.47 -5.62
C PRO A 225 5.89 9.63 -4.71
N SER A 226 4.98 9.38 -3.77
CA SER A 226 4.33 10.38 -2.89
C SER A 226 5.28 11.45 -2.33
N GLY A 227 6.47 11.09 -1.90
CA GLY A 227 7.45 12.04 -1.37
C GLY A 227 8.02 13.06 -2.38
N ALA A 228 7.67 12.96 -3.68
CA ALA A 228 8.12 13.88 -4.73
C ALA A 228 6.98 14.68 -5.37
N GLY A 229 5.71 14.39 -5.03
CA GLY A 229 4.53 15.03 -5.62
C GLY A 229 4.53 16.55 -5.45
N ALA A 230 4.79 17.07 -4.25
CA ALA A 230 4.83 18.50 -3.99
C ALA A 230 5.93 19.22 -4.79
N ALA A 231 7.08 18.57 -4.99
CA ALA A 231 8.19 19.17 -5.74
C ALA A 231 7.87 19.29 -7.24
N VAL A 232 7.29 18.28 -7.87
CA VAL A 232 6.88 18.37 -9.28
C VAL A 232 5.74 19.38 -9.46
N MET A 233 4.77 19.42 -8.54
CA MET A 233 3.67 20.38 -8.58
C MET A 233 4.16 21.82 -8.50
N LYS A 234 5.05 22.10 -7.55
CA LYS A 234 5.69 23.43 -7.41
C LYS A 234 6.41 23.85 -8.68
N GLN A 235 7.29 23.02 -9.24
CA GLN A 235 8.04 23.34 -10.44
C GLN A 235 7.14 23.46 -11.68
N PHE A 236 6.04 22.70 -11.76
CA PHE A 236 5.03 22.82 -12.80
C PHE A 236 4.40 24.22 -12.79
N GLY A 237 3.97 24.71 -11.63
CA GLY A 237 3.40 26.05 -11.48
C GLY A 237 4.42 27.18 -11.70
N GLU A 238 5.61 27.09 -11.10
CA GLU A 238 6.68 28.10 -11.26
C GLU A 238 7.10 28.31 -12.73
N ARG A 239 7.01 27.27 -13.54
CA ARG A 239 7.31 27.34 -14.98
C ARG A 239 6.11 27.74 -15.84
N GLY A 240 4.97 28.04 -15.21
CA GLY A 240 3.77 28.47 -15.90
C GLY A 240 3.25 27.45 -16.91
N MET A 241 3.36 26.16 -16.61
CA MET A 241 2.90 25.08 -17.49
C MET A 241 1.38 25.11 -17.66
N ASP A 242 0.66 25.42 -16.59
CA ASP A 242 -0.79 25.65 -16.55
C ASP A 242 -1.20 26.81 -17.46
N LYS A 243 -0.45 27.94 -17.41
CA LYS A 243 -0.66 29.12 -18.25
C LYS A 243 -0.33 28.88 -19.73
N ALA A 244 0.54 27.89 -20.00
CA ALA A 244 0.82 27.44 -21.36
C ALA A 244 -0.27 26.51 -21.93
N GLY A 245 -1.34 26.24 -21.18
CA GLY A 245 -2.45 25.39 -21.58
C GLY A 245 -2.17 23.88 -21.46
N ILE A 246 -1.07 23.49 -20.83
CA ILE A 246 -0.69 22.09 -20.63
C ILE A 246 -1.39 21.58 -19.36
N LYS A 247 -2.29 20.61 -19.50
CA LYS A 247 -2.98 19.99 -18.35
C LYS A 247 -2.03 19.04 -17.62
N LEU A 248 -2.06 19.03 -16.29
CA LEU A 248 -1.40 18.00 -15.52
C LEU A 248 -2.40 16.88 -15.21
N ILE A 249 -2.09 15.67 -15.64
CA ILE A 249 -2.80 14.44 -15.29
C ILE A 249 -1.81 13.47 -14.67
N ALA A 250 -2.21 12.70 -13.65
CA ALA A 250 -1.24 11.90 -12.91
C ALA A 250 -1.86 10.67 -12.26
N THR A 251 -1.00 9.74 -11.81
CA THR A 251 -1.43 8.82 -10.76
C THR A 251 -1.64 9.55 -9.44
N GLY A 252 -2.44 8.99 -8.56
CA GLY A 252 -2.77 9.65 -7.30
C GLY A 252 -1.62 9.86 -6.33
N ASP A 253 -0.47 9.26 -6.59
CA ASP A 253 0.78 9.49 -5.84
C ASP A 253 1.20 10.96 -5.86
N VAL A 254 0.95 11.65 -6.99
CA VAL A 254 1.34 13.05 -7.18
C VAL A 254 0.51 13.99 -6.31
N THR A 255 -0.77 13.69 -6.09
CA THR A 255 -1.69 14.48 -5.24
C THR A 255 -2.01 13.74 -3.94
N ASP A 256 -0.98 13.19 -3.28
CA ASP A 256 -1.11 12.44 -2.04
C ASP A 256 -1.89 13.22 -0.98
N ASP A 257 -2.92 12.59 -0.41
CA ASP A 257 -3.90 13.25 0.46
C ASP A 257 -3.28 13.89 1.71
N ASP A 258 -2.18 13.36 2.26
CA ASP A 258 -1.52 13.93 3.44
C ASP A 258 -0.66 15.17 3.11
N GLN A 259 -0.24 15.34 1.85
CA GLN A 259 0.59 16.47 1.40
C GLN A 259 -0.17 17.46 0.51
N LEU A 260 -1.41 17.14 0.14
CA LEU A 260 -2.17 17.89 -0.87
C LEU A 260 -2.37 19.36 -0.49
N ASN A 261 -2.63 19.66 0.77
CA ASN A 261 -2.82 21.05 1.22
C ASN A 261 -1.55 21.90 1.09
N ASP A 262 -0.37 21.30 1.24
CA ASP A 262 0.92 21.99 1.12
C ASP A 262 1.25 22.37 -0.33
N MET A 263 0.59 21.75 -1.30
CA MET A 263 0.78 22.05 -2.72
C MET A 263 0.15 23.38 -3.11
N GLY A 264 -0.88 23.84 -2.38
CA GLY A 264 -1.59 25.08 -2.66
C GLY A 264 -2.43 25.06 -3.95
N ASP A 265 -2.89 26.23 -4.37
CA ASP A 265 -3.87 26.35 -5.46
C ASP A 265 -3.35 25.90 -6.85
N VAL A 266 -2.05 25.70 -7.02
CA VAL A 266 -1.49 25.11 -8.25
C VAL A 266 -1.98 23.67 -8.51
N ALA A 267 -2.40 22.97 -7.46
CA ALA A 267 -2.96 21.64 -7.58
C ALA A 267 -4.44 21.62 -8.01
N LEU A 268 -5.15 22.75 -7.96
CA LEU A 268 -6.57 22.82 -8.30
C LEU A 268 -6.83 22.36 -9.73
N GLY A 269 -7.84 21.50 -9.88
CA GLY A 269 -8.25 20.97 -11.18
C GLY A 269 -7.37 19.85 -11.74
N VAL A 270 -6.27 19.50 -11.10
CA VAL A 270 -5.45 18.34 -11.49
C VAL A 270 -6.30 17.08 -11.40
N VAL A 271 -6.28 16.29 -12.48
CA VAL A 271 -7.01 15.01 -12.56
C VAL A 271 -6.06 13.86 -12.33
N THR A 272 -6.45 12.97 -11.43
CA THR A 272 -5.68 11.77 -11.12
C THR A 272 -6.57 10.53 -11.13
N SER A 273 -5.94 9.37 -11.29
CA SER A 273 -6.58 8.07 -11.05
C SER A 273 -5.92 7.37 -9.89
N HIS A 274 -6.72 6.82 -8.97
CA HIS A 274 -6.20 6.03 -7.86
C HIS A 274 -7.27 5.12 -7.25
N HIS A 275 -6.84 4.22 -6.36
CA HIS A 275 -7.74 3.29 -5.68
C HIS A 275 -8.34 3.83 -4.38
N TYR A 276 -7.95 5.02 -3.93
CA TYR A 276 -8.40 5.63 -2.69
C TYR A 276 -8.33 7.16 -2.73
N SER A 277 -9.20 7.78 -1.97
CA SER A 277 -9.15 9.19 -1.57
C SER A 277 -9.63 9.30 -0.13
N ALA A 278 -9.03 10.18 0.67
CA ALA A 278 -9.57 10.51 2.00
C ALA A 278 -10.98 11.09 1.94
N ALA A 279 -11.38 11.65 0.80
CA ALA A 279 -12.73 12.15 0.52
C ALA A 279 -13.72 11.07 0.01
N HIS A 280 -13.33 9.79 -0.06
CA HIS A 280 -14.22 8.72 -0.52
C HIS A 280 -15.53 8.67 0.30
N PRO A 281 -16.72 8.73 -0.35
CA PRO A 281 -17.99 9.04 0.34
C PRO A 281 -18.64 7.83 1.03
N SER A 282 -17.87 6.78 1.40
CA SER A 282 -18.43 5.62 2.10
C SER A 282 -18.46 5.81 3.62
N PRO A 283 -19.45 5.20 4.33
CA PRO A 283 -19.45 5.18 5.78
C PRO A 283 -18.21 4.52 6.39
N ALA A 284 -17.66 3.50 5.73
CA ALA A 284 -16.44 2.83 6.16
C ALA A 284 -15.24 3.79 6.12
N ASN A 285 -15.09 4.56 5.03
CA ASN A 285 -14.04 5.55 4.92
C ASN A 285 -14.17 6.65 5.97
N LYS A 286 -15.37 7.21 6.15
CA LYS A 286 -15.60 8.26 7.15
C LYS A 286 -15.15 7.82 8.55
N LYS A 287 -15.53 6.62 8.98
CA LYS A 287 -15.10 6.05 10.26
C LYS A 287 -13.59 5.86 10.33
N PHE A 288 -12.98 5.41 9.24
CA PHE A 288 -11.54 5.21 9.16
C PHE A 288 -10.78 6.53 9.27
N VAL A 289 -11.16 7.56 8.50
CA VAL A 289 -10.54 8.88 8.51
C VAL A 289 -10.64 9.51 9.90
N GLU A 290 -11.85 9.55 10.50
CA GLU A 290 -12.08 10.09 11.84
C GLU A 290 -11.20 9.39 12.91
N ALA A 291 -11.13 8.06 12.85
CA ALA A 291 -10.33 7.29 13.82
C ALA A 291 -8.83 7.49 13.59
N PHE A 292 -8.38 7.53 12.33
CA PHE A 292 -6.99 7.73 11.97
C PHE A 292 -6.48 9.12 12.39
N GLU A 293 -7.22 10.18 12.05
CA GLU A 293 -6.88 11.55 12.43
C GLU A 293 -6.86 11.75 13.95
N LYS A 294 -7.82 11.16 14.67
CA LYS A 294 -7.86 11.18 16.14
C LYS A 294 -6.63 10.53 16.75
N ALA A 295 -6.18 9.40 16.20
CA ALA A 295 -5.04 8.64 16.73
C ALA A 295 -3.68 9.25 16.33
N ASN A 296 -3.62 10.08 15.29
CA ASN A 296 -2.38 10.54 14.67
C ASN A 296 -2.30 12.07 14.52
N ASN A 297 -2.69 12.84 15.53
CA ASN A 297 -2.56 14.30 15.58
C ASN A 297 -3.14 15.03 14.35
N LYS A 298 -4.31 14.62 13.89
CA LYS A 298 -5.02 15.14 12.71
C LYS A 298 -4.28 14.89 11.38
N LEU A 299 -3.35 13.96 11.34
CA LEU A 299 -2.75 13.50 10.10
C LEU A 299 -3.84 12.90 9.21
N ARG A 300 -4.00 13.41 8.00
CA ARG A 300 -4.95 12.86 7.03
C ARG A 300 -4.44 11.52 6.49
N PRO A 301 -5.25 10.44 6.52
CA PRO A 301 -4.81 9.18 5.94
C PRO A 301 -4.73 9.29 4.43
N ASN A 302 -3.76 8.60 3.84
CA ASN A 302 -3.60 8.47 2.41
C ASN A 302 -3.78 7.01 1.95
N PHE A 303 -3.56 6.75 0.67
CA PHE A 303 -3.67 5.41 0.10
C PHE A 303 -2.67 4.40 0.69
N MET A 304 -1.53 4.84 1.23
CA MET A 304 -0.56 3.99 1.93
C MET A 304 -1.12 3.53 3.29
N ALA A 305 -1.81 4.42 4.00
CA ALA A 305 -2.51 4.05 5.23
C ALA A 305 -3.56 2.96 4.98
N VAL A 306 -4.34 3.10 3.91
CA VAL A 306 -5.34 2.07 3.54
C VAL A 306 -4.67 0.75 3.18
N GLY A 307 -3.54 0.77 2.44
CA GLY A 307 -2.76 -0.43 2.15
C GLY A 307 -2.27 -1.15 3.40
N GLY A 308 -1.84 -0.39 4.42
CA GLY A 308 -1.43 -0.91 5.73
C GLY A 308 -2.60 -1.46 6.54
N TYR A 309 -3.72 -0.72 6.60
CA TYR A 309 -4.94 -1.12 7.31
C TYR A 309 -5.51 -2.44 6.76
N ASP A 310 -5.65 -2.52 5.45
CA ASP A 310 -6.14 -3.72 4.77
C ASP A 310 -5.15 -4.89 4.85
N GLY A 311 -3.85 -4.59 4.82
CA GLY A 311 -2.81 -5.61 5.00
C GLY A 311 -2.87 -6.25 6.39
N MET A 312 -3.09 -5.45 7.43
CA MET A 312 -3.28 -5.99 8.79
C MET A 312 -4.57 -6.79 8.91
N ARG A 313 -5.66 -6.33 8.30
CA ARG A 313 -6.92 -7.08 8.22
C ARG A 313 -6.70 -8.45 7.59
N LEU A 314 -6.04 -8.47 6.43
CA LEU A 314 -5.75 -9.70 5.69
C LEU A 314 -4.94 -10.70 6.52
N ILE A 315 -3.93 -10.22 7.26
CA ILE A 315 -3.13 -11.04 8.18
C ILE A 315 -3.99 -11.59 9.32
N TYR A 316 -4.82 -10.74 9.94
CA TYR A 316 -5.69 -11.15 11.05
C TYR A 316 -6.72 -12.17 10.62
N ASP A 317 -7.35 -11.97 9.47
CA ASP A 317 -8.37 -12.87 8.96
C ASP A 317 -7.76 -14.22 8.53
N ALA A 318 -6.56 -14.22 7.94
CA ALA A 318 -5.80 -15.43 7.65
C ALA A 318 -5.43 -16.21 8.94
N LEU A 319 -4.99 -15.49 9.99
CA LEU A 319 -4.67 -16.12 11.27
C LEU A 319 -5.91 -16.74 11.94
N LYS A 320 -7.08 -16.07 11.86
CA LYS A 320 -8.37 -16.64 12.31
C LYS A 320 -8.73 -17.90 11.55
N LYS A 321 -8.66 -17.86 10.20
CA LYS A 321 -8.98 -19.01 9.33
C LYS A 321 -8.08 -20.21 9.58
N THR A 322 -6.82 -19.98 9.93
CA THR A 322 -5.87 -21.07 10.26
C THR A 322 -5.96 -21.53 11.71
N GLY A 323 -6.91 -21.00 12.50
CA GLY A 323 -7.09 -21.36 13.90
C GLY A 323 -5.90 -21.01 14.78
N GLY A 324 -5.21 -19.91 14.50
CA GLY A 324 -4.01 -19.48 15.22
C GLY A 324 -2.73 -20.21 14.81
N LYS A 325 -2.82 -21.16 13.89
CA LYS A 325 -1.64 -21.85 13.35
C LYS A 325 -0.95 -20.92 12.37
N GLY A 326 0.19 -20.35 12.78
CA GLY A 326 1.09 -19.65 11.89
C GLY A 326 1.73 -20.61 10.88
N GLY A 327 2.34 -20.06 9.84
CA GLY A 327 3.16 -20.84 8.90
C GLY A 327 2.73 -20.67 7.44
N GLY A 328 3.71 -20.38 6.71
CA GLY A 328 3.94 -20.18 5.30
C GLY A 328 2.76 -20.37 4.38
N GLU A 329 2.65 -21.55 3.81
CA GLU A 329 1.65 -21.84 2.78
C GLU A 329 0.20 -21.73 3.28
N ALA A 330 -0.05 -22.12 4.55
CA ALA A 330 -1.40 -22.08 5.11
C ALA A 330 -1.92 -20.64 5.21
N LEU A 331 -1.09 -19.69 5.65
CA LEU A 331 -1.45 -18.27 5.72
C LEU A 331 -1.66 -17.67 4.33
N VAL A 332 -0.74 -17.94 3.38
CA VAL A 332 -0.92 -17.46 1.99
C VAL A 332 -2.21 -18.01 1.38
N ASN A 333 -2.50 -19.31 1.56
CA ASN A 333 -3.71 -19.92 1.05
C ASN A 333 -4.98 -19.35 1.70
N ALA A 334 -4.92 -19.01 2.99
CA ALA A 334 -6.03 -18.36 3.70
C ALA A 334 -6.30 -16.92 3.23
N MET A 335 -5.28 -16.22 2.70
CA MET A 335 -5.40 -14.88 2.12
C MET A 335 -5.96 -14.89 0.69
N LYS A 336 -5.73 -15.96 -0.07
CA LYS A 336 -6.23 -16.08 -1.45
C LYS A 336 -7.75 -16.13 -1.49
N GLY A 337 -8.34 -15.34 -2.38
CA GLY A 337 -9.79 -15.27 -2.55
C GLY A 337 -10.51 -14.53 -1.41
N GLU A 338 -9.77 -13.91 -0.48
CA GLU A 338 -10.37 -13.09 0.59
C GLU A 338 -11.13 -11.92 0.01
N VAL A 339 -12.36 -11.70 0.47
CA VAL A 339 -13.25 -10.61 0.04
C VAL A 339 -13.63 -9.81 1.27
N PHE A 340 -13.50 -8.50 1.19
CA PHE A 340 -13.87 -7.63 2.31
C PHE A 340 -14.19 -6.20 1.89
N GLU A 341 -14.94 -5.50 2.74
CA GLU A 341 -15.17 -4.06 2.63
C GLU A 341 -14.01 -3.31 3.26
N SER A 342 -13.39 -2.42 2.47
CA SER A 342 -12.28 -1.55 2.85
C SER A 342 -12.74 -0.10 2.95
N PRO A 343 -11.99 0.80 3.61
CA PRO A 343 -12.22 2.24 3.48
C PRO A 343 -12.26 2.75 2.03
N ARG A 344 -11.62 2.04 1.09
CA ARG A 344 -11.62 2.35 -0.36
C ARG A 344 -12.75 1.68 -1.15
N GLY A 345 -13.70 1.05 -0.49
CA GLY A 345 -14.76 0.24 -1.11
C GLY A 345 -14.46 -1.26 -1.11
N PRO A 346 -15.24 -2.07 -1.84
CA PRO A 346 -15.07 -3.51 -1.87
C PRO A 346 -13.75 -3.92 -2.53
N VAL A 347 -13.08 -4.90 -1.94
CA VAL A 347 -11.82 -5.45 -2.44
C VAL A 347 -11.79 -6.97 -2.30
N PHE A 348 -11.01 -7.63 -3.16
CA PHE A 348 -10.69 -9.03 -2.96
C PHE A 348 -9.26 -9.36 -3.42
N ILE A 349 -8.70 -10.44 -2.89
CA ILE A 349 -7.39 -10.95 -3.28
C ILE A 349 -7.59 -12.00 -4.37
N ASP A 350 -7.13 -11.74 -5.58
CA ASP A 350 -7.19 -12.70 -6.69
C ASP A 350 -6.45 -13.98 -6.31
N ALA A 351 -7.15 -15.13 -6.36
CA ALA A 351 -6.59 -16.41 -5.91
C ALA A 351 -5.40 -16.88 -6.76
N GLN A 352 -5.33 -16.49 -8.03
CA GLN A 352 -4.27 -16.91 -8.95
C GLN A 352 -3.06 -15.97 -8.87
N THR A 353 -3.29 -14.66 -8.95
CA THR A 353 -2.21 -13.67 -8.98
C THR A 353 -1.76 -13.21 -7.60
N ARG A 354 -2.58 -13.41 -6.57
CA ARG A 354 -2.37 -12.91 -5.20
C ARG A 354 -2.29 -11.37 -5.10
N ASP A 355 -2.75 -10.70 -6.15
CA ASP A 355 -2.92 -9.25 -6.17
C ASP A 355 -4.32 -8.85 -5.74
N ILE A 356 -4.42 -7.63 -5.24
CA ILE A 356 -5.71 -7.03 -4.91
C ILE A 356 -6.47 -6.66 -6.19
N VAL A 357 -7.76 -6.96 -6.19
CA VAL A 357 -8.74 -6.47 -7.15
C VAL A 357 -9.62 -5.45 -6.44
N GLN A 358 -9.78 -4.29 -7.03
CA GLN A 358 -10.36 -3.13 -6.38
C GLN A 358 -10.93 -2.13 -7.38
N ASN A 359 -11.73 -1.18 -6.89
CA ASN A 359 -12.15 -0.05 -7.68
C ASN A 359 -10.98 0.92 -7.92
N VAL A 360 -10.97 1.55 -9.09
CA VAL A 360 -10.10 2.67 -9.42
C VAL A 360 -10.98 3.88 -9.70
N TYR A 361 -10.70 4.98 -9.00
CA TYR A 361 -11.45 6.21 -9.06
C TYR A 361 -10.71 7.25 -9.91
N LEU A 362 -11.44 7.97 -10.75
CA LEU A 362 -10.98 9.21 -11.34
C LEU A 362 -11.29 10.33 -10.37
N ARG A 363 -10.27 11.11 -10.01
CA ARG A 363 -10.34 12.13 -8.98
C ARG A 363 -9.88 13.47 -9.54
N LYS A 364 -10.46 14.53 -9.03
CA LYS A 364 -10.05 15.91 -9.34
C LYS A 364 -9.76 16.65 -8.05
N VAL A 365 -8.70 17.42 -8.02
CA VAL A 365 -8.40 18.26 -6.87
C VAL A 365 -9.38 19.44 -6.84
N GLU A 366 -10.14 19.52 -5.75
CA GLU A 366 -11.12 20.57 -5.47
C GLU A 366 -10.88 21.18 -4.10
N LYS A 367 -11.29 22.45 -3.92
CA LYS A 367 -11.22 23.15 -2.64
C LYS A 367 -12.59 23.09 -1.95
N LYS A 368 -12.63 22.51 -0.74
CA LYS A 368 -13.83 22.44 0.11
C LYS A 368 -13.45 22.86 1.54
N ASP A 369 -14.19 23.77 2.11
CA ASP A 369 -13.97 24.31 3.47
C ASP A 369 -12.52 24.79 3.69
N GLY A 370 -11.94 25.46 2.69
CA GLY A 370 -10.59 25.99 2.74
C GLY A 370 -9.47 24.96 2.54
N GLN A 371 -9.78 23.68 2.38
CA GLN A 371 -8.81 22.60 2.18
C GLN A 371 -8.92 21.98 0.78
N LEU A 372 -7.81 21.43 0.29
CA LEU A 372 -7.76 20.67 -0.96
C LEU A 372 -8.10 19.19 -0.70
N TRP A 373 -8.89 18.63 -1.61
CA TRP A 373 -9.36 17.25 -1.58
C TRP A 373 -9.27 16.62 -2.95
N ASN A 374 -8.92 15.33 -3.00
CA ASN A 374 -9.07 14.52 -4.21
C ASN A 374 -10.52 14.03 -4.30
N VAL A 375 -11.37 14.77 -5.03
CA VAL A 375 -12.79 14.44 -5.15
C VAL A 375 -13.00 13.45 -6.28
N GLU A 376 -13.59 12.31 -5.96
CA GLU A 376 -13.94 11.28 -6.93
C GLU A 376 -15.12 11.73 -7.80
N PHE A 377 -15.03 11.55 -9.11
CA PHE A 377 -16.09 11.90 -10.05
C PHE A 377 -16.46 10.76 -11.02
N ASP A 378 -15.66 9.70 -11.09
CA ASP A 378 -15.94 8.49 -11.86
C ASP A 378 -15.25 7.28 -11.23
N VAL A 379 -15.74 6.06 -11.56
CA VAL A 379 -15.23 4.81 -11.00
C VAL A 379 -15.18 3.69 -12.03
N ILE A 380 -14.06 3.00 -12.07
CA ILE A 380 -13.89 1.74 -12.78
C ILE A 380 -13.89 0.64 -11.71
N LYS A 381 -14.87 -0.28 -11.78
CA LYS A 381 -15.05 -1.31 -10.75
C LYS A 381 -14.21 -2.55 -11.02
N ASP A 382 -13.86 -3.25 -9.95
CA ASP A 382 -13.27 -4.60 -9.95
C ASP A 382 -12.03 -4.72 -10.88
N VAL A 383 -11.16 -3.72 -10.83
CA VAL A 383 -9.99 -3.65 -11.70
C VAL A 383 -8.94 -4.68 -11.24
N LYS A 384 -8.72 -5.69 -12.06
CA LYS A 384 -7.57 -6.60 -11.95
C LYS A 384 -6.30 -5.93 -12.47
N ASP A 385 -5.14 -6.46 -12.10
CA ASP A 385 -3.87 -5.97 -12.64
C ASP A 385 -3.77 -6.22 -14.16
N PRO A 386 -3.81 -5.18 -15.02
CA PRO A 386 -3.67 -5.33 -16.46
C PRO A 386 -2.32 -5.93 -16.88
N GLY A 387 -1.30 -5.82 -16.03
CA GLY A 387 0.01 -6.41 -16.27
C GLY A 387 0.03 -7.93 -16.25
N LYS A 388 -1.00 -8.58 -15.70
CA LYS A 388 -1.13 -10.04 -15.57
C LYS A 388 -2.20 -10.67 -16.46
N THR A 389 -3.02 -9.88 -17.10
CA THR A 389 -4.08 -10.38 -17.99
C THR A 389 -3.61 -10.64 -19.42
N ARG A 390 -2.37 -10.28 -19.75
CA ARG A 390 -1.75 -10.45 -21.07
C ARG A 390 -0.80 -11.66 -21.06
N LYS A 391 -1.33 -12.87 -20.94
CA LYS A 391 -0.61 -14.11 -21.32
C LYS A 391 -1.25 -14.75 -22.50
#